data_8967fd58aec2c209f21ff66febe5cae7
#
_entry.id   8967fd58aec2c209f21ff66febe5cae7
#
_cell.length_a   1.000
_cell.length_b   1.000
_cell.length_c   1.000
_cell.angle_alpha   90.00
_cell.angle_beta   90.00
_cell.angle_gamma   90.00
#
_symmetry.space_group_name_H-M   'P 1'
#
loop_
_entity.id
_entity.type
_entity.pdbx_description
1 polymer ?
#
loop_
_entity_poly.entity_id
_entity_poly.type
_entity_poly.pdbx_seq_one_letter_code
_entity_poly.pdbx_strand_id
1 'polypeptide(L)'
;MNEANKLGRNNPNDAVNYIVNQKSSFLRRLSEKTGRNTILYFSGFLQKQPSNDVSINDLDINAFMENIHGLDKSLGLDLILHTPGGDLAATEQIIKYLKTCFHGDIRAIIPQMAMSAGSMIAVSCKSVIMGKQSSLGPFDPQLNGVPCQSAIREFYKAVDDVSKNPASLGLWQAILSKLNPTFLTLCAQADELAEELTEKILEDKDIDKSTKSKIKDVFAKNKNSKTHSRHIDRDKCRDAGLDVIDLDADNELQDLVLSIHHCCMILAEQTPVVKIVENNIGGCYVRNAMMPTPPQIPGPIHR
;
A
#
# COMPACT_ATOMS: atom_id res chain seq x y z
N MET A 1 -3.54 17.86 -19.70
CA MET A 1 -2.84 17.04 -20.72
C MET A 1 -2.39 17.82 -21.96
N ASN A 2 -3.21 18.67 -22.57
CA ASN A 2 -2.80 19.38 -23.80
C ASN A 2 -1.61 20.36 -23.63
N GLU A 3 -1.45 21.01 -22.49
CA GLU A 3 -0.37 21.94 -22.22
C GLU A 3 0.97 21.23 -21.94
N ALA A 4 0.96 20.17 -21.14
CA ALA A 4 2.15 19.33 -20.91
C ALA A 4 2.69 18.73 -22.22
N ASN A 5 1.79 18.31 -23.13
CA ASN A 5 2.18 17.80 -24.45
C ASN A 5 2.78 18.89 -25.37
N LYS A 6 2.33 20.15 -25.24
CA LYS A 6 2.93 21.28 -25.96
C LYS A 6 4.31 21.62 -25.44
N LEU A 7 4.49 21.65 -24.11
CA LEU A 7 5.78 21.91 -23.47
C LEU A 7 6.81 20.78 -23.76
N GLY A 8 6.38 19.52 -23.72
CA GLY A 8 7.25 18.38 -23.98
C GLY A 8 7.80 18.28 -25.41
N ARG A 9 7.18 18.99 -26.38
CA ARG A 9 7.74 19.10 -27.75
C ARG A 9 8.99 19.98 -27.81
N ASN A 10 9.14 20.91 -26.88
CA ASN A 10 10.27 21.84 -26.83
C ASN A 10 11.38 21.34 -25.90
N ASN A 11 11.01 20.82 -24.73
CA ASN A 11 11.94 20.24 -23.75
C ASN A 11 11.18 19.27 -22.82
N PRO A 12 11.55 17.98 -22.76
CA PRO A 12 10.90 17.00 -21.88
C PRO A 12 10.91 17.41 -20.40
N ASN A 13 11.95 18.08 -19.94
CA ASN A 13 12.04 18.55 -18.54
C ASN A 13 10.99 19.61 -18.20
N ASP A 14 10.58 20.45 -19.17
CA ASP A 14 9.55 21.47 -18.94
C ASP A 14 8.18 20.82 -18.71
N ALA A 15 7.87 19.73 -19.43
CA ALA A 15 6.65 18.97 -19.21
C ALA A 15 6.62 18.29 -17.85
N VAL A 16 7.73 17.71 -17.42
CA VAL A 16 7.87 17.08 -16.08
C VAL A 16 7.69 18.15 -14.99
N ASN A 17 8.39 19.28 -15.09
CA ASN A 17 8.27 20.39 -14.13
C ASN A 17 6.85 20.94 -14.06
N TYR A 18 6.16 21.06 -15.20
CA TYR A 18 4.75 21.48 -15.24
C TYR A 18 3.87 20.50 -14.44
N ILE A 19 4.02 19.18 -14.64
CA ILE A 19 3.24 18.15 -13.94
C ILE A 19 3.53 18.18 -12.43
N VAL A 20 4.80 18.32 -12.02
CA VAL A 20 5.19 18.46 -10.61
C VAL A 20 4.48 19.66 -9.97
N ASN A 21 4.53 20.84 -10.62
CA ASN A 21 3.90 22.05 -10.11
C ASN A 21 2.36 21.93 -10.03
N GLN A 22 1.72 21.30 -11.03
CA GLN A 22 0.28 21.04 -11.00
C GLN A 22 -0.10 20.14 -9.84
N LYS A 23 0.62 19.02 -9.62
CA LYS A 23 0.41 18.09 -8.50
C LYS A 23 0.46 18.82 -7.16
N SER A 24 1.52 19.61 -6.91
CA SER A 24 1.68 20.38 -5.67
C SER A 24 0.59 21.45 -5.50
N SER A 25 0.15 22.08 -6.60
CA SER A 25 -0.99 22.99 -6.58
C SER A 25 -2.30 22.30 -6.20
N PHE A 26 -2.57 21.10 -6.75
CA PHE A 26 -3.76 20.33 -6.38
C PHE A 26 -3.73 19.86 -4.93
N LEU A 27 -2.57 19.46 -4.39
CA LEU A 27 -2.42 19.09 -2.97
C LEU A 27 -2.77 20.26 -2.05
N ARG A 28 -2.29 21.46 -2.37
CA ARG A 28 -2.61 22.68 -1.61
C ARG A 28 -4.11 22.97 -1.65
N ARG A 29 -4.70 22.97 -2.85
CA ARG A 29 -6.13 23.21 -3.03
C ARG A 29 -6.99 22.17 -2.30
N LEU A 30 -6.55 20.92 -2.25
CA LEU A 30 -7.24 19.86 -1.50
C LEU A 30 -7.23 20.16 0.00
N SER A 31 -6.09 20.56 0.55
CA SER A 31 -5.95 20.97 1.94
C SER A 31 -6.82 22.21 2.26
N GLU A 32 -6.83 23.22 1.39
CA GLU A 32 -7.67 24.41 1.51
C GLU A 32 -9.16 24.05 1.53
N LYS A 33 -9.59 23.16 0.63
CA LYS A 33 -10.98 22.70 0.53
C LYS A 33 -11.44 21.94 1.78
N THR A 34 -10.59 21.07 2.30
CA THR A 34 -10.95 20.20 3.44
C THR A 34 -10.67 20.83 4.80
N GLY A 35 -9.86 21.89 4.84
CA GLY A 35 -9.36 22.50 6.07
C GLY A 35 -8.43 21.58 6.86
N ARG A 36 -7.84 20.56 6.23
CA ARG A 36 -7.00 19.52 6.86
C ARG A 36 -5.61 19.47 6.21
N ASN A 37 -4.62 18.97 6.95
CA ASN A 37 -3.36 18.62 6.31
C ASN A 37 -3.59 17.54 5.26
N THR A 38 -2.84 17.59 4.18
CA THR A 38 -2.87 16.57 3.14
C THR A 38 -1.47 16.00 2.95
N ILE A 39 -1.32 14.69 3.02
CA ILE A 39 -0.11 13.95 2.64
C ILE A 39 -0.48 12.95 1.56
N LEU A 40 0.26 13.02 0.46
CA LEU A 40 0.25 12.01 -0.60
C LEU A 40 1.30 10.95 -0.32
N TYR A 41 0.92 9.68 -0.32
CA TYR A 41 1.82 8.53 -0.43
C TYR A 41 1.47 7.77 -1.71
N PHE A 42 2.32 7.88 -2.70
CA PHE A 42 2.15 7.25 -4.01
C PHE A 42 3.31 6.31 -4.30
N SER A 43 2.98 5.07 -4.67
CA SER A 43 3.91 4.10 -5.24
C SER A 43 3.57 3.84 -6.71
N GLY A 44 4.58 3.88 -7.58
CA GLY A 44 4.45 3.61 -9.01
C GLY A 44 4.46 2.12 -9.37
N PHE A 45 3.97 1.24 -8.50
CA PHE A 45 4.03 -0.21 -8.68
C PHE A 45 3.28 -0.75 -9.91
N LEU A 46 2.34 0.02 -10.45
CA LEU A 46 1.66 -0.31 -11.71
C LEU A 46 2.45 0.14 -12.95
N GLN A 47 3.38 1.09 -12.80
CA GLN A 47 4.21 1.66 -13.87
C GLN A 47 5.63 1.10 -13.88
N LYS A 48 6.05 0.43 -12.80
CA LYS A 48 7.41 -0.06 -12.59
C LYS A 48 7.45 -1.57 -12.39
N GLN A 49 8.62 -2.15 -12.64
CA GLN A 49 8.85 -3.55 -12.29
C GLN A 49 8.77 -3.77 -10.77
N PRO A 50 8.29 -4.93 -10.32
CA PRO A 50 8.26 -5.27 -8.91
C PRO A 50 9.64 -5.16 -8.27
N SER A 51 9.72 -4.40 -7.16
CA SER A 51 10.94 -4.23 -6.37
C SER A 51 10.57 -3.81 -4.94
N ASN A 52 11.51 -3.93 -4.01
CA ASN A 52 11.33 -3.42 -2.65
C ASN A 52 11.12 -1.90 -2.62
N ASP A 53 11.56 -1.18 -3.66
CA ASP A 53 11.44 0.27 -3.73
C ASP A 53 9.99 0.74 -3.95
N VAL A 54 9.14 -0.07 -4.57
CA VAL A 54 7.71 0.23 -4.75
C VAL A 54 6.87 -0.20 -3.55
N SER A 55 7.37 -1.13 -2.71
CA SER A 55 6.67 -1.64 -1.54
C SER A 55 6.92 -0.79 -0.30
N ILE A 56 5.99 -0.83 0.67
CA ILE A 56 6.18 -0.21 1.99
C ILE A 56 7.39 -0.89 2.68
N ASN A 57 8.31 -0.08 3.19
CA ASN A 57 9.50 -0.53 3.91
C ASN A 57 9.97 0.52 4.94
N ASP A 58 11.00 0.19 5.74
CA ASP A 58 11.50 1.03 6.83
C ASP A 58 11.96 2.44 6.39
N LEU A 59 12.31 2.64 5.12
CA LEU A 59 12.70 3.98 4.64
C LEU A 59 11.50 4.93 4.54
N ASP A 60 10.29 4.41 4.47
CA ASP A 60 9.09 5.23 4.33
C ASP A 60 8.79 6.05 5.60
N ILE A 61 9.26 5.60 6.78
CA ILE A 61 9.12 6.40 7.99
C ILE A 61 9.86 7.74 7.89
N ASN A 62 11.03 7.77 7.23
CA ASN A 62 11.79 9.01 7.01
C ASN A 62 11.00 9.96 6.12
N ALA A 63 10.35 9.43 5.07
CA ALA A 63 9.50 10.22 4.20
C ALA A 63 8.31 10.85 4.95
N PHE A 64 7.68 10.09 5.85
CA PHE A 64 6.62 10.62 6.71
C PHE A 64 7.14 11.64 7.72
N MET A 65 8.31 11.41 8.34
CA MET A 65 8.93 12.35 9.28
C MET A 65 9.19 13.71 8.61
N GLU A 66 9.76 13.70 7.40
CA GLU A 66 10.01 14.91 6.60
C GLU A 66 8.71 15.63 6.26
N ASN A 67 7.68 14.90 5.85
CA ASN A 67 6.43 15.47 5.39
C ASN A 67 5.46 15.88 6.52
N ILE A 68 5.65 15.41 7.74
CA ILE A 68 4.88 15.83 8.93
C ILE A 68 5.53 17.02 9.62
N HIS A 69 6.82 17.23 9.39
CA HIS A 69 7.50 18.40 9.95
C HIS A 69 6.88 19.70 9.45
N GLY A 70 6.58 20.62 10.37
CA GLY A 70 5.99 21.93 10.05
C GLY A 70 4.46 21.92 9.82
N LEU A 71 3.78 20.77 9.80
CA LEU A 71 2.32 20.73 9.72
C LEU A 71 1.68 21.06 11.08
N ASP A 72 0.55 21.79 11.04
CA ASP A 72 -0.32 21.96 12.20
C ASP A 72 -1.14 20.68 12.44
N LYS A 73 -0.70 19.86 13.37
CA LYS A 73 -1.29 18.55 13.65
C LYS A 73 -2.71 18.60 14.20
N SER A 74 -3.14 19.76 14.70
CA SER A 74 -4.52 19.98 15.21
C SER A 74 -5.57 19.94 14.11
N LEU A 75 -5.18 20.14 12.84
CA LEU A 75 -6.07 20.10 11.68
C LEU A 75 -6.38 18.68 11.21
N GLY A 76 -5.81 17.65 11.84
CA GLY A 76 -5.91 16.27 11.37
C GLY A 76 -5.20 16.03 10.04
N LEU A 77 -5.39 14.84 9.46
CA LEU A 77 -4.71 14.41 8.23
C LEU A 77 -5.67 13.78 7.22
N ASP A 78 -5.58 14.19 5.97
CA ASP A 78 -6.07 13.49 4.80
C ASP A 78 -4.88 12.79 4.11
N LEU A 79 -4.81 11.47 4.24
CA LEU A 79 -3.75 10.63 3.67
C LEU A 79 -4.21 10.05 2.33
N ILE A 80 -3.72 10.60 1.21
CA ILE A 80 -3.91 10.01 -0.11
C ILE A 80 -2.97 8.81 -0.23
N LEU A 81 -3.52 7.62 -0.42
CA LEU A 81 -2.76 6.37 -0.35
C LEU A 81 -2.95 5.53 -1.62
N HIS A 82 -1.83 5.30 -2.34
CA HIS A 82 -1.75 4.39 -3.49
C HIS A 82 -0.51 3.51 -3.38
N THR A 83 -0.69 2.20 -3.12
CA THR A 83 0.41 1.29 -2.76
C THR A 83 0.04 -0.19 -2.98
N PRO A 84 1.02 -1.04 -3.33
CA PRO A 84 0.83 -2.49 -3.35
C PRO A 84 0.82 -3.11 -1.94
N GLY A 85 1.18 -2.35 -0.90
CA GLY A 85 1.51 -2.85 0.43
C GLY A 85 3.01 -3.06 0.60
N GLY A 86 3.40 -3.94 1.53
CA GLY A 86 4.81 -4.22 1.80
C GLY A 86 5.05 -4.83 3.18
N ASP A 87 6.12 -4.43 3.84
CA ASP A 87 6.56 -4.96 5.12
C ASP A 87 5.58 -4.63 6.25
N LEU A 88 5.22 -5.63 7.07
CA LEU A 88 4.26 -5.48 8.17
C LEU A 88 4.83 -4.70 9.35
N ALA A 89 6.11 -4.88 9.69
CA ALA A 89 6.72 -4.18 10.81
C ALA A 89 6.89 -2.69 10.50
N ALA A 90 7.33 -2.36 9.28
CA ALA A 90 7.36 -0.99 8.79
C ALA A 90 5.96 -0.35 8.78
N THR A 91 4.94 -1.13 8.41
CA THR A 91 3.53 -0.69 8.39
C THR A 91 3.02 -0.39 9.80
N GLU A 92 3.30 -1.26 10.78
CA GLU A 92 2.96 -1.04 12.19
C GLU A 92 3.59 0.27 12.70
N GLN A 93 4.87 0.48 12.40
CA GLN A 93 5.58 1.69 12.78
C GLN A 93 4.95 2.96 12.18
N ILE A 94 4.60 2.93 10.89
CA ILE A 94 3.94 4.05 10.19
C ILE A 94 2.59 4.35 10.81
N ILE A 95 1.74 3.32 11.03
CA ILE A 95 0.41 3.49 11.65
C ILE A 95 0.55 4.14 13.03
N LYS A 96 1.44 3.62 13.87
CA LYS A 96 1.70 4.14 15.21
C LYS A 96 2.17 5.61 15.16
N TYR A 97 3.10 5.93 14.27
CA TYR A 97 3.64 7.27 14.13
C TYR A 97 2.57 8.27 13.68
N LEU A 98 1.81 7.94 12.63
CA LEU A 98 0.73 8.78 12.13
C LEU A 98 -0.35 9.02 13.19
N LYS A 99 -0.82 7.97 13.88
CA LYS A 99 -1.80 8.09 14.97
C LYS A 99 -1.30 8.95 16.11
N THR A 100 -0.03 8.82 16.48
CA THR A 100 0.59 9.65 17.54
C THR A 100 0.63 11.12 17.13
N CYS A 101 1.01 11.41 15.87
CA CYS A 101 1.15 12.77 15.39
C CYS A 101 -0.20 13.49 15.25
N PHE A 102 -1.25 12.80 14.80
CA PHE A 102 -2.55 13.39 14.49
C PHE A 102 -3.67 12.95 15.45
N HIS A 103 -3.31 12.35 16.59
CA HIS A 103 -4.26 11.90 17.63
C HIS A 103 -5.39 11.00 17.09
N GLY A 104 -5.08 10.22 16.05
CA GLY A 104 -6.04 9.34 15.37
C GLY A 104 -7.01 10.04 14.41
N ASP A 105 -7.00 11.37 14.30
CA ASP A 105 -7.85 12.11 13.36
C ASP A 105 -7.26 12.07 11.94
N ILE A 106 -7.31 10.89 11.32
CA ILE A 106 -6.78 10.60 9.99
C ILE A 106 -7.89 10.02 9.12
N ARG A 107 -8.02 10.55 7.89
CA ARG A 107 -8.87 9.96 6.85
C ARG A 107 -7.96 9.42 5.74
N ALA A 108 -8.16 8.17 5.34
CA ALA A 108 -7.48 7.62 4.18
C ALA A 108 -8.27 7.94 2.91
N ILE A 109 -7.63 8.50 1.89
CA ILE A 109 -8.23 8.75 0.58
C ILE A 109 -7.61 7.78 -0.41
N ILE A 110 -8.43 6.93 -1.03
CA ILE A 110 -7.98 5.87 -1.94
C ILE A 110 -8.36 6.26 -3.38
N PRO A 111 -7.45 6.86 -4.17
CA PRO A 111 -7.76 7.27 -5.53
C PRO A 111 -8.03 6.06 -6.45
N GLN A 112 -7.28 4.97 -6.31
CA GLN A 112 -7.41 3.75 -7.08
C GLN A 112 -7.31 2.51 -6.18
N MET A 113 -6.13 2.22 -5.61
CA MET A 113 -5.98 1.05 -4.75
C MET A 113 -4.90 1.22 -3.67
N ALA A 114 -5.18 0.63 -2.51
CA ALA A 114 -4.21 0.43 -1.44
C ALA A 114 -4.32 -1.03 -0.98
N MET A 115 -3.31 -1.85 -1.32
CA MET A 115 -3.36 -3.30 -1.17
C MET A 115 -2.60 -3.77 0.07
N SER A 116 -2.99 -4.94 0.62
CA SER A 116 -2.24 -5.61 1.69
C SER A 116 -1.95 -4.68 2.88
N ALA A 117 -0.69 -4.48 3.25
CA ALA A 117 -0.26 -3.54 4.29
C ALA A 117 -0.79 -2.09 4.08
N GLY A 118 -0.98 -1.66 2.83
CA GLY A 118 -1.66 -0.40 2.52
C GLY A 118 -3.12 -0.37 2.94
N SER A 119 -3.82 -1.50 2.83
CA SER A 119 -5.18 -1.65 3.36
C SER A 119 -5.20 -1.59 4.89
N MET A 120 -4.20 -2.15 5.57
CA MET A 120 -4.06 -2.04 7.02
C MET A 120 -3.92 -0.58 7.47
N ILE A 121 -3.11 0.22 6.76
CA ILE A 121 -3.02 1.66 7.01
C ILE A 121 -4.40 2.32 6.83
N ALA A 122 -5.08 2.06 5.70
CA ALA A 122 -6.39 2.64 5.42
C ALA A 122 -7.44 2.26 6.48
N VAL A 123 -7.52 0.98 6.86
CA VAL A 123 -8.45 0.48 7.88
C VAL A 123 -8.11 1.02 9.28
N SER A 124 -6.85 1.34 9.56
CA SER A 124 -6.45 1.96 10.84
C SER A 124 -6.91 3.41 10.98
N CYS A 125 -7.24 4.09 9.90
CA CYS A 125 -7.72 5.48 9.88
C CYS A 125 -9.15 5.59 10.43
N LYS A 126 -9.56 6.79 10.86
CA LYS A 126 -10.89 7.08 11.36
C LYS A 126 -11.98 6.77 10.32
N SER A 127 -11.77 7.21 9.08
CA SER A 127 -12.63 6.93 7.94
C SER A 127 -11.83 6.70 6.67
N VAL A 128 -12.48 6.11 5.65
CA VAL A 128 -11.88 5.85 4.34
C VAL A 128 -12.72 6.51 3.25
N ILE A 129 -12.11 7.38 2.44
CA ILE A 129 -12.75 8.06 1.32
C ILE A 129 -12.46 7.25 0.05
N MET A 130 -13.50 6.71 -0.58
CA MET A 130 -13.39 5.81 -1.73
C MET A 130 -14.35 6.21 -2.85
N GLY A 131 -13.87 6.20 -4.09
CA GLY A 131 -14.70 6.30 -5.29
C GLY A 131 -15.17 4.93 -5.80
N LYS A 132 -15.94 4.91 -6.86
CA LYS A 132 -16.42 3.67 -7.52
C LYS A 132 -15.28 2.82 -8.08
N GLN A 133 -14.16 3.45 -8.42
CA GLN A 133 -12.94 2.82 -8.92
C GLN A 133 -11.98 2.38 -7.82
N SER A 134 -12.24 2.76 -6.57
CA SER A 134 -11.32 2.53 -5.46
C SER A 134 -11.44 1.10 -4.92
N SER A 135 -10.33 0.55 -4.48
CA SER A 135 -10.30 -0.76 -3.83
C SER A 135 -9.23 -0.85 -2.73
N LEU A 136 -9.53 -1.65 -1.74
CA LEU A 136 -8.58 -2.19 -0.76
C LEU A 136 -8.28 -3.66 -1.09
N GLY A 137 -7.28 -4.24 -0.45
CA GLY A 137 -6.91 -5.64 -0.59
C GLY A 137 -6.91 -6.40 0.73
N PRO A 138 -6.83 -7.74 0.68
CA PRO A 138 -6.72 -8.59 1.86
C PRO A 138 -5.43 -8.32 2.65
N PHE A 139 -5.45 -8.68 3.94
CA PHE A 139 -4.32 -8.56 4.87
C PHE A 139 -3.44 -9.81 4.90
N ASP A 140 -3.81 -10.87 4.16
CA ASP A 140 -3.11 -12.15 4.20
C ASP A 140 -1.63 -11.99 3.78
N PRO A 141 -0.66 -12.38 4.64
CA PRO A 141 0.74 -12.21 4.33
C PRO A 141 1.19 -13.17 3.23
N GLN A 142 2.17 -12.71 2.44
CA GLN A 142 2.82 -13.53 1.42
C GLN A 142 4.33 -13.60 1.65
N LEU A 143 4.90 -14.76 1.41
CA LEU A 143 6.35 -14.95 1.30
C LEU A 143 6.70 -15.40 -0.11
N ASN A 144 7.52 -14.62 -0.81
CA ASN A 144 7.91 -14.87 -2.20
C ASN A 144 6.72 -15.09 -3.14
N GLY A 145 5.62 -14.34 -2.95
CA GLY A 145 4.40 -14.45 -3.75
C GLY A 145 3.50 -15.64 -3.36
N VAL A 146 3.85 -16.42 -2.34
CA VAL A 146 3.04 -17.53 -1.84
C VAL A 146 2.25 -17.07 -0.62
N PRO A 147 0.89 -17.14 -0.63
CA PRO A 147 0.09 -16.84 0.55
C PRO A 147 0.39 -17.79 1.71
N CYS A 148 0.83 -17.24 2.86
CA CYS A 148 1.29 -18.02 4.00
C CYS A 148 0.25 -19.01 4.52
N GLN A 149 -1.02 -18.59 4.65
CA GLN A 149 -2.11 -19.48 5.08
C GLN A 149 -2.36 -20.63 4.08
N SER A 150 -2.14 -20.40 2.78
CA SER A 150 -2.27 -21.45 1.77
C SER A 150 -1.15 -22.47 1.88
N ALA A 151 0.11 -22.02 2.08
CA ALA A 151 1.25 -22.91 2.31
C ALA A 151 1.05 -23.80 3.54
N ILE A 152 0.60 -23.21 4.65
CA ILE A 152 0.31 -23.92 5.90
C ILE A 152 -0.78 -24.98 5.68
N ARG A 153 -1.88 -24.62 5.00
CA ARG A 153 -2.96 -25.56 4.68
C ARG A 153 -2.49 -26.71 3.79
N GLU A 154 -1.66 -26.44 2.80
CA GLU A 154 -1.13 -27.48 1.89
C GLU A 154 -0.25 -28.48 2.64
N PHE A 155 0.52 -28.02 3.63
CA PHE A 155 1.30 -28.89 4.50
C PHE A 155 0.41 -29.82 5.33
N TYR A 156 -0.64 -29.29 5.99
CA TYR A 156 -1.58 -30.12 6.73
C TYR A 156 -2.32 -31.12 5.84
N LYS A 157 -2.65 -30.71 4.62
CA LYS A 157 -3.22 -31.59 3.61
C LYS A 157 -2.27 -32.72 3.24
N ALA A 158 -0.97 -32.43 3.09
CA ALA A 158 0.04 -33.46 2.83
C ALA A 158 0.07 -34.53 3.95
N VAL A 159 0.03 -34.08 5.20
CA VAL A 159 0.00 -35.00 6.37
C VAL A 159 -1.27 -35.88 6.35
N ASP A 160 -2.43 -35.25 6.08
CA ASP A 160 -3.71 -35.97 6.01
C ASP A 160 -3.75 -36.99 4.85
N ASP A 161 -3.32 -36.56 3.65
CA ASP A 161 -3.27 -37.42 2.45
C ASP A 161 -2.36 -38.64 2.66
N VAL A 162 -1.15 -38.44 3.22
CA VAL A 162 -0.21 -39.56 3.51
C VAL A 162 -0.76 -40.49 4.58
N SER A 163 -1.45 -39.96 5.61
CA SER A 163 -2.07 -40.80 6.64
C SER A 163 -3.18 -41.69 6.09
N LYS A 164 -3.94 -41.22 5.12
CA LYS A 164 -5.03 -41.97 4.46
C LYS A 164 -4.54 -42.88 3.34
N ASN A 165 -3.50 -42.48 2.62
CA ASN A 165 -2.90 -43.20 1.51
C ASN A 165 -1.36 -43.10 1.54
N PRO A 166 -0.66 -44.06 2.23
CA PRO A 166 0.80 -44.04 2.31
C PRO A 166 1.51 -44.05 0.97
N ALA A 167 0.87 -44.50 -0.13
CA ALA A 167 1.45 -44.44 -1.47
C ALA A 167 1.65 -43.02 -1.98
N SER A 168 0.98 -42.01 -1.42
CA SER A 168 1.14 -40.62 -1.75
C SER A 168 2.43 -39.98 -1.18
N LEU A 169 3.17 -40.66 -0.28
CA LEU A 169 4.36 -40.13 0.38
C LEU A 169 5.42 -39.63 -0.62
N GLY A 170 5.74 -40.44 -1.63
CA GLY A 170 6.75 -40.06 -2.64
C GLY A 170 6.39 -38.78 -3.42
N LEU A 171 5.10 -38.59 -3.74
CA LEU A 171 4.61 -37.37 -4.39
C LEU A 171 4.79 -36.16 -3.48
N TRP A 172 4.36 -36.25 -2.22
CA TRP A 172 4.47 -35.15 -1.26
C TRP A 172 5.94 -34.82 -0.92
N GLN A 173 6.82 -35.83 -0.81
CA GLN A 173 8.25 -35.60 -0.65
C GLN A 173 8.83 -34.80 -1.81
N ALA A 174 8.47 -35.15 -3.06
CA ALA A 174 8.94 -34.43 -4.24
C ALA A 174 8.45 -32.96 -4.28
N ILE A 175 7.23 -32.69 -3.81
CA ILE A 175 6.66 -31.33 -3.72
C ILE A 175 7.34 -30.53 -2.61
N LEU A 176 7.39 -31.08 -1.40
CA LEU A 176 7.90 -30.37 -0.20
C LEU A 176 9.42 -30.18 -0.22
N SER A 177 10.17 -31.05 -0.91
CA SER A 177 11.64 -30.90 -1.05
C SER A 177 12.08 -29.62 -1.77
N LYS A 178 11.15 -28.95 -2.45
CA LYS A 178 11.40 -27.65 -3.11
C LYS A 178 11.27 -26.46 -2.15
N LEU A 179 10.75 -26.66 -0.95
CA LEU A 179 10.59 -25.62 0.03
C LEU A 179 11.84 -25.51 0.92
N ASN A 180 12.17 -24.27 1.32
CA ASN A 180 13.18 -24.07 2.35
C ASN A 180 12.67 -24.70 3.67
N PRO A 181 13.52 -25.39 4.46
CA PRO A 181 13.10 -26.03 5.73
C PRO A 181 12.41 -25.09 6.71
N THR A 182 12.78 -23.80 6.72
CA THR A 182 12.18 -22.78 7.61
C THR A 182 10.95 -22.11 7.03
N PHE A 183 10.57 -22.42 5.78
CA PHE A 183 9.50 -21.69 5.06
C PHE A 183 8.16 -21.71 5.80
N LEU A 184 7.75 -22.86 6.34
CA LEU A 184 6.49 -22.96 7.06
C LEU A 184 6.50 -22.20 8.39
N THR A 185 7.63 -22.20 9.08
CA THR A 185 7.80 -21.39 10.31
C THR A 185 7.71 -19.89 9.99
N LEU A 186 8.36 -19.44 8.93
CA LEU A 186 8.26 -18.06 8.48
C LEU A 186 6.85 -17.68 8.06
N CYS A 187 6.11 -18.60 7.39
CA CYS A 187 4.71 -18.38 7.06
C CYS A 187 3.85 -18.24 8.34
N ALA A 188 4.06 -19.09 9.34
CA ALA A 188 3.32 -19.02 10.60
C ALA A 188 3.60 -17.71 11.36
N GLN A 189 4.87 -17.29 11.44
CA GLN A 189 5.26 -16.03 12.07
C GLN A 189 4.68 -14.81 11.33
N ALA A 190 4.66 -14.82 10.00
CA ALA A 190 4.08 -13.74 9.23
C ALA A 190 2.55 -13.65 9.40
N ASP A 191 1.88 -14.80 9.51
CA ASP A 191 0.43 -14.86 9.74
C ASP A 191 0.07 -14.38 11.16
N GLU A 192 0.85 -14.79 12.17
CA GLU A 192 0.73 -14.33 13.56
C GLU A 192 0.92 -12.80 13.67
N LEU A 193 1.97 -12.26 13.07
CA LEU A 193 2.23 -10.82 13.06
C LEU A 193 1.09 -10.03 12.37
N ALA A 194 0.55 -10.54 11.26
CA ALA A 194 -0.57 -9.92 10.57
C ALA A 194 -1.86 -9.95 11.42
N GLU A 195 -2.08 -11.04 12.16
CA GLU A 195 -3.21 -11.15 13.09
C GLU A 195 -3.06 -10.19 14.27
N GLU A 196 -1.90 -10.15 14.91
CA GLU A 196 -1.61 -9.20 16.00
C GLU A 196 -1.80 -7.74 15.57
N LEU A 197 -1.29 -7.35 14.40
CA LEU A 197 -1.45 -6.00 13.89
C LEU A 197 -2.92 -5.70 13.58
N THR A 198 -3.65 -6.67 13.02
CA THR A 198 -5.09 -6.54 12.76
C THR A 198 -5.87 -6.32 14.05
N GLU A 199 -5.55 -7.08 15.12
CA GLU A 199 -6.18 -6.90 16.44
C GLU A 199 -5.92 -5.49 16.98
N LYS A 200 -4.66 -5.04 17.00
CA LYS A 200 -4.29 -3.69 17.46
C LYS A 200 -5.04 -2.59 16.69
N ILE A 201 -5.12 -2.71 15.35
CA ILE A 201 -5.86 -1.75 14.51
C ILE A 201 -7.34 -1.69 14.91
N LEU A 202 -7.96 -2.84 15.17
CA LEU A 202 -9.38 -2.94 15.48
C LEU A 202 -9.69 -2.62 16.95
N GLU A 203 -8.76 -2.84 17.88
CA GLU A 203 -8.91 -2.45 19.30
C GLU A 203 -9.03 -0.94 19.45
N ASP A 204 -8.25 -0.19 18.68
CA ASP A 204 -8.26 1.28 18.68
C ASP A 204 -9.53 1.89 18.07
N LYS A 205 -10.39 1.08 17.44
CA LYS A 205 -11.65 1.56 16.85
C LYS A 205 -12.82 1.41 17.80
N ASP A 206 -13.61 2.47 17.95
CA ASP A 206 -14.88 2.47 18.70
C ASP A 206 -15.99 1.80 17.87
N ILE A 207 -15.87 0.48 17.70
CA ILE A 207 -16.83 -0.37 16.99
C ILE A 207 -17.10 -1.65 17.80
N ASP A 208 -18.30 -2.20 17.66
CA ASP A 208 -18.71 -3.42 18.38
C ASP A 208 -17.97 -4.68 17.90
N LYS A 209 -18.01 -5.74 18.74
CA LYS A 209 -17.34 -7.01 18.45
C LYS A 209 -17.81 -7.68 17.16
N SER A 210 -19.09 -7.52 16.79
CA SER A 210 -19.63 -8.10 15.55
C SER A 210 -19.01 -7.43 14.33
N THR A 211 -18.90 -6.10 14.37
CA THR A 211 -18.25 -5.31 13.31
C THR A 211 -16.76 -5.64 13.19
N LYS A 212 -16.04 -5.78 14.32
CA LYS A 212 -14.63 -6.24 14.32
C LYS A 212 -14.48 -7.60 13.64
N SER A 213 -15.40 -8.54 13.95
CA SER A 213 -15.40 -9.88 13.32
C SER A 213 -15.66 -9.80 11.80
N LYS A 214 -16.60 -8.97 11.35
CA LYS A 214 -16.88 -8.79 9.91
C LYS A 214 -15.66 -8.23 9.15
N ILE A 215 -14.97 -7.23 9.73
CA ILE A 215 -13.75 -6.67 9.12
C ILE A 215 -12.68 -7.77 8.99
N LYS A 216 -12.44 -8.56 10.05
CA LYS A 216 -11.52 -9.70 9.99
C LYS A 216 -11.92 -10.73 8.93
N ASP A 217 -13.22 -11.03 8.82
CA ASP A 217 -13.73 -11.98 7.83
C ASP A 217 -13.50 -11.52 6.39
N VAL A 218 -13.58 -10.21 6.14
CA VAL A 218 -13.40 -9.63 4.81
C VAL A 218 -11.92 -9.48 4.46
N PHE A 219 -11.09 -9.03 5.40
CA PHE A 219 -9.72 -8.62 5.14
C PHE A 219 -8.65 -9.64 5.56
N ALA A 220 -8.83 -10.36 6.69
CA ALA A 220 -7.78 -11.20 7.27
C ALA A 220 -7.92 -12.69 6.93
N LYS A 221 -9.13 -13.18 6.57
CA LYS A 221 -9.35 -14.60 6.30
C LYS A 221 -9.18 -14.94 4.81
N ASN A 222 -8.05 -15.54 4.46
CA ASN A 222 -7.74 -15.99 3.08
C ASN A 222 -8.81 -16.89 2.45
N LYS A 223 -9.55 -17.69 3.25
CA LYS A 223 -10.67 -18.50 2.74
C LYS A 223 -11.72 -17.67 2.00
N ASN A 224 -11.93 -16.42 2.43
CA ASN A 224 -12.92 -15.52 1.87
C ASN A 224 -12.36 -14.70 0.72
N SER A 225 -11.07 -14.33 0.76
CA SER A 225 -10.41 -13.60 -0.32
C SER A 225 -10.12 -14.46 -1.54
N LYS A 226 -9.82 -15.76 -1.35
CA LYS A 226 -9.43 -16.74 -2.39
C LYS A 226 -8.12 -16.39 -3.13
N THR A 227 -7.74 -15.14 -3.18
CA THR A 227 -6.51 -14.63 -3.79
C THR A 227 -6.11 -13.33 -3.09
N HIS A 228 -4.80 -13.13 -2.91
CA HIS A 228 -4.25 -11.90 -2.35
C HIS A 228 -4.55 -10.66 -3.22
N SER A 229 -4.68 -10.83 -4.53
CA SER A 229 -4.98 -9.76 -5.47
C SER A 229 -6.47 -9.41 -5.55
N ARG A 230 -7.31 -9.91 -4.62
CA ARG A 230 -8.74 -9.61 -4.61
C ARG A 230 -8.99 -8.15 -4.29
N HIS A 231 -9.73 -7.47 -5.15
CA HIS A 231 -10.21 -6.12 -4.91
C HIS A 231 -11.43 -6.13 -3.99
N ILE A 232 -11.32 -5.44 -2.86
CA ILE A 232 -12.41 -5.19 -1.92
C ILE A 232 -12.91 -3.78 -2.22
N ASP A 233 -14.03 -3.69 -2.92
CA ASP A 233 -14.63 -2.44 -3.36
C ASP A 233 -15.25 -1.66 -2.19
N ARG A 234 -15.62 -0.42 -2.47
CA ARG A 234 -16.23 0.52 -1.53
C ARG A 234 -17.42 -0.07 -0.77
N ASP A 235 -18.31 -0.77 -1.48
CA ASP A 235 -19.55 -1.27 -0.90
C ASP A 235 -19.25 -2.43 0.07
N LYS A 236 -18.33 -3.34 -0.27
CA LYS A 236 -17.86 -4.38 0.65
C LYS A 236 -17.16 -3.82 1.88
N CYS A 237 -16.40 -2.73 1.74
CA CYS A 237 -15.79 -2.04 2.89
C CYS A 237 -16.87 -1.50 3.84
N ARG A 238 -17.93 -0.90 3.29
CA ARG A 238 -19.07 -0.38 4.07
C ARG A 238 -19.85 -1.51 4.73
N ASP A 239 -20.13 -2.60 4.01
CA ASP A 239 -20.84 -3.78 4.55
C ASP A 239 -20.05 -4.48 5.66
N ALA A 240 -18.72 -4.44 5.59
CA ALA A 240 -17.85 -4.89 6.67
C ALA A 240 -17.92 -4.00 7.92
N GLY A 241 -18.42 -2.77 7.81
CA GLY A 241 -18.59 -1.82 8.91
C GLY A 241 -17.49 -0.78 9.03
N LEU A 242 -16.73 -0.53 7.96
CA LEU A 242 -15.83 0.62 7.89
C LEU A 242 -16.65 1.90 7.68
N ASP A 243 -16.17 3.00 8.28
CA ASP A 243 -16.69 4.35 7.99
C ASP A 243 -16.19 4.79 6.61
N VAL A 244 -17.02 4.57 5.59
CA VAL A 244 -16.70 4.83 4.19
C VAL A 244 -17.45 6.06 3.67
N ILE A 245 -16.69 7.06 3.26
CA ILE A 245 -17.17 8.30 2.64
C ILE A 245 -17.05 8.17 1.12
N ASP A 246 -18.11 8.53 0.39
CA ASP A 246 -18.13 8.48 -1.07
C ASP A 246 -17.34 9.65 -1.67
N LEU A 247 -16.24 9.36 -2.36
CA LEU A 247 -15.41 10.37 -3.02
C LEU A 247 -16.19 11.09 -4.12
N ASP A 248 -17.08 10.38 -4.81
CA ASP A 248 -17.91 10.89 -5.90
C ASP A 248 -19.16 11.66 -5.41
N ALA A 249 -19.37 11.80 -4.10
CA ALA A 249 -20.38 12.69 -3.55
C ALA A 249 -20.00 14.19 -3.65
N ASP A 250 -18.72 14.49 -3.78
CA ASP A 250 -18.17 15.84 -3.97
C ASP A 250 -17.29 15.87 -5.23
N ASN A 251 -17.82 16.43 -6.30
CA ASN A 251 -17.14 16.48 -7.60
C ASN A 251 -15.78 17.20 -7.53
N GLU A 252 -15.69 18.28 -6.79
CA GLU A 252 -14.43 19.03 -6.66
C GLU A 252 -13.36 18.23 -5.89
N LEU A 253 -13.77 17.55 -4.79
CA LEU A 253 -12.91 16.66 -4.05
C LEU A 253 -12.40 15.53 -4.95
N GLN A 254 -13.30 14.91 -5.70
CA GLN A 254 -12.96 13.84 -6.65
C GLN A 254 -11.98 14.33 -7.71
N ASP A 255 -12.24 15.48 -8.33
CA ASP A 255 -11.38 16.05 -9.38
C ASP A 255 -9.96 16.35 -8.85
N LEU A 256 -9.85 16.91 -7.64
CA LEU A 256 -8.55 17.17 -7.02
C LEU A 256 -7.78 15.88 -6.73
N VAL A 257 -8.43 14.89 -6.10
CA VAL A 257 -7.81 13.60 -5.76
C VAL A 257 -7.35 12.85 -7.01
N LEU A 258 -8.20 12.76 -8.04
CA LEU A 258 -7.86 12.05 -9.28
C LEU A 258 -6.80 12.82 -10.08
N SER A 259 -6.82 14.15 -10.08
CA SER A 259 -5.78 14.97 -10.74
C SER A 259 -4.41 14.76 -10.09
N ILE A 260 -4.33 14.73 -8.74
CA ILE A 260 -3.09 14.41 -8.01
C ILE A 260 -2.60 13.02 -8.42
N HIS A 261 -3.49 12.03 -8.40
CA HIS A 261 -3.14 10.64 -8.75
C HIS A 261 -2.64 10.52 -10.19
N HIS A 262 -3.31 11.12 -11.16
CA HIS A 262 -2.92 11.09 -12.57
C HIS A 262 -1.57 11.81 -12.80
N CYS A 263 -1.30 12.91 -12.12
CA CYS A 263 0.02 13.54 -12.17
C CYS A 263 1.12 12.57 -11.70
N CYS A 264 0.89 11.83 -10.61
CA CYS A 264 1.84 10.85 -10.10
C CYS A 264 2.04 9.68 -11.07
N MET A 265 0.97 9.17 -11.69
CA MET A 265 1.07 8.11 -12.72
C MET A 265 1.94 8.55 -13.88
N ILE A 266 1.71 9.77 -14.41
CA ILE A 266 2.49 10.32 -15.53
C ILE A 266 3.97 10.48 -15.11
N LEU A 267 4.24 11.01 -13.91
CA LEU A 267 5.61 11.12 -13.40
C LEU A 267 6.28 9.76 -13.28
N ALA A 268 5.60 8.76 -12.75
CA ALA A 268 6.14 7.41 -12.66
C ALA A 268 6.38 6.79 -14.03
N GLU A 269 5.55 7.05 -15.04
CA GLU A 269 5.73 6.54 -16.41
C GLU A 269 6.92 7.19 -17.13
N GLN A 270 7.06 8.52 -16.98
CA GLN A 270 8.00 9.32 -17.78
C GLN A 270 9.37 9.54 -17.13
N THR A 271 9.52 9.18 -15.82
CA THR A 271 10.76 9.44 -15.07
C THR A 271 11.18 8.17 -14.30
N PRO A 272 12.39 8.10 -13.72
CA PRO A 272 12.81 7.00 -12.86
C PRO A 272 12.05 6.93 -11.51
N VAL A 273 11.16 7.86 -11.22
CA VAL A 273 10.43 7.93 -9.94
C VAL A 273 9.63 6.64 -9.68
N VAL A 274 9.84 6.05 -8.51
CA VAL A 274 9.11 4.85 -8.04
C VAL A 274 8.20 5.16 -6.86
N LYS A 275 8.51 6.20 -6.06
CA LYS A 275 7.70 6.59 -4.90
C LYS A 275 7.72 8.09 -4.69
N ILE A 276 6.59 8.65 -4.31
CA ILE A 276 6.43 10.07 -3.96
C ILE A 276 5.70 10.15 -2.62
N VAL A 277 6.26 10.86 -1.65
CA VAL A 277 5.57 11.30 -0.44
C VAL A 277 5.64 12.81 -0.39
N GLU A 278 4.51 13.50 -0.41
CA GLU A 278 4.45 14.96 -0.52
C GLU A 278 3.31 15.53 0.32
N ASN A 279 3.55 16.67 0.94
CA ASN A 279 2.53 17.38 1.73
C ASN A 279 2.02 18.65 1.02
N ASN A 280 0.97 19.25 1.59
CA ASN A 280 0.33 20.47 1.05
C ASN A 280 1.14 21.75 1.26
N ILE A 281 2.22 21.76 2.07
CA ILE A 281 3.04 22.94 2.34
C ILE A 281 4.41 22.92 1.61
N GLY A 282 4.68 21.91 0.77
CA GLY A 282 5.85 21.82 -0.09
C GLY A 282 6.95 20.85 0.37
N GLY A 283 6.75 20.10 1.46
CA GLY A 283 7.60 18.95 1.79
C GLY A 283 7.42 17.88 0.72
N CYS A 284 8.51 17.31 0.21
CA CYS A 284 8.47 16.32 -0.86
C CYS A 284 9.65 15.36 -0.79
N TYR A 285 9.36 14.09 -0.53
CA TYR A 285 10.32 12.99 -0.63
C TYR A 285 10.06 12.18 -1.90
N VAL A 286 11.10 12.01 -2.72
CA VAL A 286 11.02 11.26 -3.97
C VAL A 286 12.06 10.15 -3.96
N ARG A 287 11.64 8.93 -4.30
CA ARG A 287 12.52 7.80 -4.53
C ARG A 287 12.55 7.43 -6.00
N ASN A 288 13.74 7.24 -6.53
CA ASN A 288 13.96 6.78 -7.90
C ASN A 288 14.34 5.29 -7.91
N ALA A 289 13.99 4.58 -8.98
CA ALA A 289 14.48 3.24 -9.21
C ALA A 289 16.02 3.26 -9.26
N MET A 290 16.65 2.28 -8.60
CA MET A 290 18.09 2.09 -8.77
C MET A 290 18.36 1.69 -10.23
N MET A 291 19.20 2.46 -10.93
CA MET A 291 19.71 2.03 -12.24
C MET A 291 20.51 0.74 -12.03
N PRO A 292 20.32 -0.30 -12.84
CA PRO A 292 21.23 -1.44 -12.83
C PRO A 292 22.65 -0.92 -13.02
N THR A 293 23.56 -1.25 -12.10
CA THR A 293 24.98 -0.98 -12.29
C THR A 293 25.41 -1.70 -13.57
N PRO A 294 26.01 -1.00 -14.56
CA PRO A 294 26.51 -1.67 -15.74
C PRO A 294 27.46 -2.79 -15.31
N PRO A 295 27.44 -3.96 -15.97
CA PRO A 295 28.33 -5.05 -15.64
C PRO A 295 29.78 -4.53 -15.65
N GLN A 296 30.49 -4.71 -14.53
CA GLN A 296 31.91 -4.40 -14.48
C GLN A 296 32.60 -5.30 -15.51
N ILE A 297 33.11 -4.70 -16.55
CA ILE A 297 33.98 -5.42 -17.51
C ILE A 297 35.21 -5.85 -16.73
N PRO A 298 35.51 -7.15 -16.61
CA PRO A 298 36.72 -7.57 -15.93
C PRO A 298 37.93 -6.91 -16.64
N GLY A 299 38.71 -6.17 -15.83
CA GLY A 299 39.94 -5.56 -16.32
C GLY A 299 40.86 -6.63 -16.94
N PRO A 300 41.74 -6.25 -17.89
CA PRO A 300 42.64 -7.18 -18.54
C PRO A 300 43.49 -7.91 -17.50
N ILE A 301 43.44 -9.23 -17.50
CA ILE A 301 44.33 -10.08 -16.70
C ILE A 301 45.74 -9.84 -17.20
N HIS A 302 46.52 -9.05 -16.46
CA HIS A 302 47.97 -8.99 -16.72
C HIS A 302 48.59 -10.37 -16.41
N ARG A 303 49.03 -11.07 -17.48
CA ARG A 303 49.87 -12.27 -17.36
C ARG A 303 51.31 -11.87 -17.08
#